data_8f032520d3d8becb69eba18eeb2cae85
#
_entry.id   8f032520d3d8becb69eba18eeb2cae85
#
_cell.length_a   1.000
_cell.length_b   1.000
_cell.length_c   1.000
_cell.angle_alpha   90.00
_cell.angle_beta   90.00
_cell.angle_gamma   90.00
#
_symmetry.space_group_name_H-M   'P 1'
#
loop_
_entity.id
_entity.type
_entity.pdbx_description
1 polymer ?
#
loop_
_entity_poly.entity_id
_entity_poly.type
_entity_poly.pdbx_seq_one_letter_code
_entity_poly.pdbx_strand_id
1 'polypeptide(L)'
;MTKQPIVFFTIVSDQYYHPVGTEILINSFKKFHPDIDLVIFRQDMISKVFSEKHVNFYNAKPTFAKILVPHYKRVVNIDADSIILGKLDEIIDGDYDVGCPTNYNDYENMSLEDITEKQFVQAGLVASSKPEFWDIWELANREAMKYPAQENSILNLLWYKDPIVKNMNKKIFDISKDYYGCKSLNREKEFYLENGKVMCRKEQVFIYHSAKGGANMPKFQFEKMGFPEKVIEYMQYLGYYGSSIRLGGT
;
A
#
# COMPACT_ATOMS: atom_id res chain seq x y z
N MET A 1 -22.97 15.81 -8.79
CA MET A 1 -21.55 16.22 -8.84
C MET A 1 -20.78 15.21 -9.66
N THR A 2 -19.93 15.64 -10.59
CA THR A 2 -19.02 14.74 -11.33
C THR A 2 -17.92 14.26 -10.39
N LYS A 3 -17.75 12.94 -10.28
CA LYS A 3 -16.68 12.35 -9.45
C LYS A 3 -15.31 12.75 -10.00
N GLN A 4 -14.37 13.05 -9.10
CA GLN A 4 -12.97 13.19 -9.47
C GLN A 4 -12.37 11.86 -9.96
N PRO A 5 -11.30 11.88 -10.76
CA PRO A 5 -10.84 10.65 -11.42
C PRO A 5 -10.30 9.62 -10.42
N ILE A 6 -9.43 10.01 -9.49
CA ILE A 6 -8.75 9.08 -8.58
C ILE A 6 -8.36 9.76 -7.27
N VAL A 7 -8.28 8.96 -6.20
CA VAL A 7 -7.70 9.35 -4.92
C VAL A 7 -6.87 8.19 -4.36
N PHE A 8 -5.73 8.53 -3.76
CA PHE A 8 -5.00 7.61 -2.90
C PHE A 8 -5.33 7.91 -1.44
N PHE A 9 -5.32 6.89 -0.60
CA PHE A 9 -5.42 7.07 0.83
C PHE A 9 -4.53 6.10 1.58
N THR A 10 -4.16 6.51 2.78
CA THR A 10 -3.45 5.68 3.74
C THR A 10 -4.08 5.80 5.12
N ILE A 11 -3.86 4.79 5.96
CA ILE A 11 -4.30 4.79 7.35
C ILE A 11 -3.06 4.76 8.24
N VAL A 12 -2.99 5.68 9.20
CA VAL A 12 -1.89 5.77 10.15
C VAL A 12 -2.37 5.45 11.55
N SER A 13 -1.64 4.58 12.23
CA SER A 13 -1.91 4.20 13.61
C SER A 13 -1.22 5.14 14.58
N ASP A 14 -1.93 5.58 15.62
CA ASP A 14 -1.35 6.43 16.66
C ASP A 14 -0.28 5.68 17.48
N GLN A 15 -0.37 4.35 17.58
CA GLN A 15 0.62 3.53 18.28
C GLN A 15 1.87 3.25 17.44
N TYR A 16 1.69 3.18 16.12
CA TYR A 16 2.74 2.80 15.18
C TYR A 16 3.11 3.94 14.23
N TYR A 17 2.43 5.08 14.39
CA TYR A 17 2.70 6.25 13.59
C TYR A 17 3.97 6.95 14.04
N HIS A 18 4.99 6.86 13.21
CA HIS A 18 6.10 7.80 13.31
C HIS A 18 5.89 8.89 12.26
N PRO A 19 5.83 10.18 12.66
CA PRO A 19 5.61 11.28 11.74
C PRO A 19 6.52 11.22 10.50
N VAL A 20 7.80 10.89 10.73
CA VAL A 20 8.81 10.79 9.67
C VAL A 20 8.48 9.70 8.64
N GLY A 21 7.94 8.55 9.04
CA GLY A 21 7.60 7.48 8.11
C GLY A 21 6.49 7.87 7.13
N THR A 22 5.43 8.50 7.65
CA THR A 22 4.33 8.96 6.80
C THR A 22 4.73 10.17 5.96
N GLU A 23 5.60 11.05 6.46
CA GLU A 23 6.16 12.15 5.67
C GLU A 23 6.92 11.64 4.45
N ILE A 24 7.63 10.53 4.57
CA ILE A 24 8.34 9.91 3.43
C ILE A 24 7.35 9.47 2.35
N LEU A 25 6.25 8.81 2.72
CA LEU A 25 5.19 8.48 1.77
C LEU A 25 4.61 9.75 1.13
N ILE A 26 4.22 10.75 1.94
CA ILE A 26 3.62 12.00 1.45
C ILE A 26 4.56 12.72 0.47
N ASN A 27 5.82 12.89 0.84
CA ASN A 27 6.78 13.63 0.06
C ASN A 27 7.15 12.91 -1.25
N SER A 28 7.39 11.59 -1.17
CA SER A 28 7.67 10.79 -2.35
C SER A 28 6.45 10.72 -3.28
N PHE A 29 5.23 10.60 -2.74
CA PHE A 29 4.01 10.64 -3.53
C PHE A 29 3.84 11.98 -4.26
N LYS A 30 3.96 13.09 -3.55
CA LYS A 30 3.88 14.45 -4.13
C LYS A 30 4.93 14.71 -5.21
N LYS A 31 6.12 14.12 -5.09
CA LYS A 31 7.17 14.24 -6.10
C LYS A 31 6.74 13.72 -7.45
N PHE A 32 6.03 12.60 -7.48
CA PHE A 32 5.63 11.94 -8.74
C PHE A 32 4.19 12.26 -9.16
N HIS A 33 3.33 12.61 -8.19
CA HIS A 33 1.89 12.82 -8.39
C HIS A 33 1.39 14.09 -7.67
N PRO A 34 1.90 15.29 -8.04
CA PRO A 34 1.56 16.55 -7.35
C PRO A 34 0.07 16.91 -7.46
N ASP A 35 -0.59 16.46 -8.52
CA ASP A 35 -1.99 16.82 -8.85
C ASP A 35 -3.01 15.75 -8.40
N ILE A 36 -2.56 14.69 -7.71
CA ILE A 36 -3.43 13.63 -7.21
C ILE A 36 -3.57 13.74 -5.70
N ASP A 37 -4.80 13.62 -5.21
CA ASP A 37 -5.09 13.65 -3.78
C ASP A 37 -4.53 12.43 -3.06
N LEU A 38 -3.83 12.66 -1.94
CA LEU A 38 -3.46 11.66 -0.96
C LEU A 38 -4.14 12.00 0.37
N VAL A 39 -5.15 11.23 0.74
CA VAL A 39 -5.91 11.39 1.99
C VAL A 39 -5.28 10.54 3.08
N ILE A 40 -5.08 11.12 4.26
CA ILE A 40 -4.51 10.43 5.42
C ILE A 40 -5.59 10.28 6.48
N PHE A 41 -5.99 9.04 6.73
CA PHE A 41 -6.87 8.70 7.84
C PHE A 41 -6.04 8.32 9.06
N ARG A 42 -6.43 8.84 10.22
CA ARG A 42 -5.79 8.55 11.49
C ARG A 42 -6.59 7.51 12.28
N GLN A 43 -5.93 6.72 13.08
CA GLN A 43 -6.57 5.69 13.89
C GLN A 43 -7.62 6.25 14.85
N ASP A 44 -7.43 7.45 15.39
CA ASP A 44 -8.41 8.09 16.25
C ASP A 44 -9.73 8.40 15.53
N MET A 45 -9.72 8.49 14.19
CA MET A 45 -10.92 8.61 13.38
C MET A 45 -11.73 7.31 13.34
N ILE A 46 -11.09 6.15 13.52
CA ILE A 46 -11.75 4.86 13.53
C ILE A 46 -12.82 4.83 14.61
N SER A 47 -12.50 5.24 15.83
CA SER A 47 -13.44 5.28 16.95
C SER A 47 -14.56 6.31 16.76
N LYS A 48 -14.34 7.34 15.93
CA LYS A 48 -15.35 8.37 15.62
C LYS A 48 -16.27 7.96 14.48
N VAL A 49 -15.75 7.20 13.53
CA VAL A 49 -16.50 6.72 12.35
C VAL A 49 -17.22 5.42 12.65
N PHE A 50 -16.64 4.60 13.53
CA PHE A 50 -17.19 3.29 13.90
C PHE A 50 -17.62 3.28 15.37
N SER A 51 -18.92 3.13 15.60
CA SER A 51 -19.47 2.90 16.95
C SER A 51 -19.08 1.54 17.53
N GLU A 52 -18.53 0.65 16.72
CA GLU A 52 -18.17 -0.72 17.09
C GLU A 52 -16.73 -0.79 17.62
N LYS A 53 -16.60 -1.23 18.87
CA LYS A 53 -15.33 -1.36 19.62
C LYS A 53 -14.32 -2.35 19.01
N HIS A 54 -14.62 -2.95 17.86
CA HIS A 54 -13.91 -4.13 17.35
C HIS A 54 -13.28 -3.95 15.97
N VAL A 55 -13.30 -2.75 15.38
CA VAL A 55 -12.62 -2.54 14.11
C VAL A 55 -11.12 -2.50 14.36
N ASN A 56 -10.44 -3.57 13.98
CA ASN A 56 -8.99 -3.62 13.96
C ASN A 56 -8.45 -2.62 12.93
N PHE A 57 -7.37 -1.94 13.25
CA PHE A 57 -6.67 -1.01 12.37
C PHE A 57 -6.45 -1.57 10.96
N TYR A 58 -6.03 -2.84 10.84
CA TYR A 58 -5.80 -3.49 9.55
C TYR A 58 -7.07 -3.71 8.74
N ASN A 59 -8.20 -3.94 9.41
CA ASN A 59 -9.48 -4.23 8.75
C ASN A 59 -10.27 -2.96 8.40
N ALA A 60 -9.77 -1.78 8.73
CA ALA A 60 -10.45 -0.51 8.49
C ALA A 60 -10.32 0.01 7.04
N LYS A 61 -9.42 -0.54 6.23
CA LYS A 61 -9.16 -0.08 4.86
C LYS A 61 -10.42 0.04 3.99
N PRO A 62 -11.24 -1.00 3.83
CA PRO A 62 -12.43 -0.89 2.99
C PRO A 62 -13.45 0.12 3.53
N THR A 63 -13.55 0.27 4.84
CA THR A 63 -14.49 1.22 5.42
C THR A 63 -14.08 2.67 5.18
N PHE A 64 -12.80 3.00 5.25
CA PHE A 64 -12.31 4.33 4.84
C PHE A 64 -12.42 4.56 3.34
N ALA A 65 -12.20 3.52 2.52
CA ALA A 65 -12.41 3.60 1.08
C ALA A 65 -13.86 4.00 0.75
N LYS A 66 -14.85 3.47 1.47
CA LYS A 66 -16.28 3.78 1.27
C LYS A 66 -16.61 5.26 1.50
N ILE A 67 -15.87 5.97 2.35
CA ILE A 67 -16.02 7.42 2.53
C ILE A 67 -15.63 8.16 1.24
N LEU A 68 -14.65 7.65 0.51
CA LEU A 68 -14.09 8.28 -0.69
C LEU A 68 -14.85 7.91 -1.98
N VAL A 69 -15.41 6.71 -2.04
CA VAL A 69 -16.13 6.17 -3.21
C VAL A 69 -17.21 7.11 -3.78
N PRO A 70 -18.01 7.87 -2.98
CA PRO A 70 -18.98 8.80 -3.54
C PRO A 70 -18.36 9.96 -4.34
N HIS A 71 -17.11 10.29 -4.09
CA HIS A 71 -16.42 11.46 -4.62
C HIS A 71 -15.45 11.16 -5.75
N TYR A 72 -14.94 9.91 -5.83
CA TYR A 72 -13.89 9.51 -6.77
C TYR A 72 -14.33 8.30 -7.60
N LYS A 73 -13.83 8.24 -8.85
CA LYS A 73 -14.08 7.10 -9.74
C LYS A 73 -13.27 5.88 -9.35
N ARG A 74 -12.04 6.10 -8.88
CA ARG A 74 -11.13 5.06 -8.39
C ARG A 74 -10.57 5.47 -7.04
N VAL A 75 -10.58 4.53 -6.12
CA VAL A 75 -10.03 4.70 -4.78
C VAL A 75 -8.88 3.72 -4.62
N VAL A 76 -7.75 4.19 -4.11
CA VAL A 76 -6.52 3.40 -3.95
C VAL A 76 -6.06 3.49 -2.50
N ASN A 77 -6.03 2.35 -1.82
CA ASN A 77 -5.33 2.22 -0.54
C ASN A 77 -3.84 1.99 -0.79
N ILE A 78 -3.00 2.61 0.02
CA ILE A 78 -1.57 2.36 0.08
C ILE A 78 -1.11 2.39 1.54
N ASP A 79 -0.28 1.43 1.95
CA ASP A 79 0.22 1.37 3.32
C ASP A 79 1.19 2.52 3.63
N ALA A 80 1.10 3.03 4.87
CA ALA A 80 1.84 4.22 5.31
C ALA A 80 3.37 4.05 5.35
N ASP A 81 3.85 2.81 5.35
CA ASP A 81 5.27 2.46 5.31
C ASP A 81 5.79 2.21 3.89
N SER A 82 5.14 2.80 2.91
CA SER A 82 5.53 2.76 1.50
C SER A 82 6.34 4.01 1.11
N ILE A 83 7.23 3.84 0.13
CA ILE A 83 7.95 4.92 -0.55
C ILE A 83 7.63 4.83 -2.04
N ILE A 84 7.21 5.95 -2.63
CA ILE A 84 6.96 6.03 -4.07
C ILE A 84 8.28 6.36 -4.76
N LEU A 85 8.68 5.51 -5.69
CA LEU A 85 9.97 5.60 -6.40
C LEU A 85 9.82 5.90 -7.89
N GLY A 86 8.58 6.02 -8.38
CA GLY A 86 8.29 6.33 -9.78
C GLY A 86 6.82 6.68 -10.01
N LYS A 87 6.46 6.97 -11.25
CA LYS A 87 5.07 7.23 -11.64
C LYS A 87 4.25 5.94 -11.58
N LEU A 88 3.04 6.05 -11.05
CA LEU A 88 2.10 4.94 -10.85
C LEU A 88 1.05 4.85 -11.98
N ASP A 89 1.48 5.08 -13.22
CA ASP A 89 0.58 5.19 -14.38
C ASP A 89 -0.28 3.92 -14.57
N GLU A 90 0.27 2.73 -14.28
CA GLU A 90 -0.47 1.47 -14.34
C GLU A 90 -1.64 1.42 -13.35
N ILE A 91 -1.49 2.02 -12.16
CA ILE A 91 -2.56 2.11 -11.16
C ILE A 91 -3.57 3.20 -11.54
N ILE A 92 -3.07 4.31 -12.07
CA ILE A 92 -3.87 5.51 -12.32
C ILE A 92 -4.73 5.33 -13.58
N ASP A 93 -4.11 4.93 -14.68
CA ASP A 93 -4.71 4.92 -16.03
C ASP A 93 -5.14 3.53 -16.50
N GLY A 94 -4.81 2.47 -15.75
CA GLY A 94 -5.12 1.11 -16.14
C GLY A 94 -6.62 0.84 -16.26
N ASP A 95 -7.00 0.01 -17.25
CA ASP A 95 -8.36 -0.47 -17.42
C ASP A 95 -8.58 -1.75 -16.61
N TYR A 96 -9.11 -1.59 -15.39
CA TYR A 96 -9.44 -2.67 -14.48
C TYR A 96 -10.49 -2.23 -13.45
N ASP A 97 -11.21 -3.20 -12.90
CA ASP A 97 -12.18 -3.00 -11.82
C ASP A 97 -11.51 -3.02 -10.44
N VAL A 98 -10.61 -3.98 -10.24
CA VAL A 98 -9.84 -4.15 -9.00
C VAL A 98 -8.41 -4.55 -9.31
N GLY A 99 -7.45 -3.94 -8.59
CA GLY A 99 -6.02 -4.19 -8.78
C GLY A 99 -5.28 -4.33 -7.45
N CYS A 100 -4.35 -5.30 -7.40
CA CYS A 100 -3.47 -5.56 -6.26
C CYS A 100 -2.09 -6.00 -6.73
N PRO A 101 -1.00 -5.76 -5.97
CA PRO A 101 0.27 -6.41 -6.22
C PRO A 101 0.24 -7.86 -5.72
N THR A 102 1.17 -8.67 -6.23
CA THR A 102 1.36 -10.02 -5.73
C THR A 102 2.21 -10.05 -4.47
N ASN A 103 1.96 -11.06 -3.64
CA ASN A 103 2.81 -11.41 -2.53
C ASN A 103 3.39 -12.81 -2.77
N TYR A 104 4.71 -12.88 -2.97
CA TYR A 104 5.39 -14.15 -3.28
C TYR A 104 5.78 -14.96 -2.06
N ASN A 105 5.71 -14.38 -0.85
CA ASN A 105 6.35 -14.97 0.33
C ASN A 105 5.40 -15.42 1.44
N ASP A 106 4.11 -15.08 1.38
CA ASP A 106 3.17 -15.45 2.43
C ASP A 106 2.52 -16.83 2.22
N TYR A 107 3.01 -17.61 1.26
CA TYR A 107 2.53 -18.96 1.03
C TYR A 107 2.62 -19.87 2.27
N GLU A 108 3.67 -19.70 3.07
CA GLU A 108 3.94 -20.56 4.23
C GLU A 108 3.11 -20.16 5.46
N ASN A 109 2.58 -18.92 5.49
CA ASN A 109 1.84 -18.39 6.65
C ASN A 109 0.33 -18.34 6.46
N MET A 110 -0.15 -18.57 5.24
CA MET A 110 -1.58 -18.61 4.96
C MET A 110 -2.03 -20.07 4.90
N SER A 111 -2.52 -20.59 6.00
CA SER A 111 -3.27 -21.86 6.03
C SER A 111 -4.65 -21.70 5.36
N LEU A 112 -4.66 -21.25 4.12
CA LEU A 112 -5.85 -21.23 3.29
C LEU A 112 -5.85 -22.51 2.46
N GLU A 113 -6.21 -23.62 3.08
CA GLU A 113 -6.27 -24.96 2.46
C GLU A 113 -7.13 -24.99 1.18
N ASP A 114 -8.01 -24.01 1.02
CA ASP A 114 -8.93 -23.90 -0.11
C ASP A 114 -8.40 -23.06 -1.29
N ILE A 115 -7.23 -22.44 -1.18
CA ILE A 115 -6.64 -21.65 -2.28
C ILE A 115 -5.49 -22.45 -2.89
N THR A 116 -5.73 -22.99 -4.08
CA THR A 116 -4.76 -23.78 -4.86
C THR A 116 -3.91 -22.93 -5.78
N GLU A 117 -4.26 -21.67 -5.95
CA GLU A 117 -3.55 -20.72 -6.79
C GLU A 117 -2.19 -20.36 -6.17
N LYS A 118 -1.19 -20.33 -7.01
CA LYS A 118 0.21 -20.07 -6.61
C LYS A 118 0.55 -18.58 -6.46
N GLN A 119 -0.43 -17.69 -6.61
CA GLN A 119 -0.22 -16.26 -6.68
C GLN A 119 -1.17 -15.57 -5.71
N PHE A 120 -0.64 -15.08 -4.59
CA PHE A 120 -1.41 -14.32 -3.61
C PHE A 120 -1.34 -12.82 -3.88
N VAL A 121 -2.43 -12.11 -3.61
CA VAL A 121 -2.48 -10.65 -3.65
C VAL A 121 -2.24 -10.06 -2.26
N GLN A 122 -1.70 -8.85 -2.24
CA GLN A 122 -1.34 -8.18 -1.00
C GLN A 122 -2.20 -6.94 -0.77
N ALA A 123 -2.66 -6.77 0.48
CA ALA A 123 -3.54 -5.70 0.89
C ALA A 123 -2.83 -4.36 1.16
N GLY A 124 -1.51 -4.31 1.09
CA GLY A 124 -0.76 -3.06 1.29
C GLY A 124 -0.91 -2.03 0.15
N LEU A 125 -1.37 -2.49 -1.01
CA LEU A 125 -1.83 -1.65 -2.11
C LEU A 125 -3.06 -2.30 -2.74
N VAL A 126 -4.19 -1.62 -2.69
CA VAL A 126 -5.44 -2.10 -3.30
C VAL A 126 -6.12 -0.96 -4.00
N ALA A 127 -6.41 -1.11 -5.28
CA ALA A 127 -7.10 -0.12 -6.10
C ALA A 127 -8.42 -0.69 -6.60
N SER A 128 -9.51 0.07 -6.53
CA SER A 128 -10.76 -0.32 -7.16
C SER A 128 -11.57 0.87 -7.66
N SER A 129 -12.18 0.68 -8.84
CA SER A 129 -13.20 1.58 -9.41
C SER A 129 -14.63 1.12 -9.10
N LYS A 130 -14.77 -0.03 -8.43
CA LYS A 130 -16.07 -0.64 -8.11
C LYS A 130 -16.43 -0.43 -6.64
N PRO A 131 -17.50 0.32 -6.34
CA PRO A 131 -18.00 0.48 -4.97
C PRO A 131 -18.29 -0.84 -4.27
N GLU A 132 -18.90 -1.78 -5.01
CA GLU A 132 -19.28 -3.10 -4.51
C GLU A 132 -18.09 -3.92 -4.01
N PHE A 133 -16.90 -3.73 -4.56
CA PHE A 133 -15.69 -4.39 -4.06
C PHE A 133 -15.38 -3.98 -2.61
N TRP A 134 -15.46 -2.69 -2.32
CA TRP A 134 -15.20 -2.17 -0.97
C TRP A 134 -16.27 -2.60 0.03
N ASP A 135 -17.55 -2.69 -0.42
CA ASP A 135 -18.65 -3.21 0.40
C ASP A 135 -18.46 -4.68 0.77
N ILE A 136 -18.11 -5.50 -0.23
CA ILE A 136 -17.84 -6.93 -0.02
C ILE A 136 -16.64 -7.15 0.90
N TRP A 137 -15.56 -6.39 0.70
CA TRP A 137 -14.37 -6.51 1.54
C TRP A 137 -14.65 -6.06 2.98
N GLU A 138 -15.39 -4.99 3.18
CA GLU A 138 -15.80 -4.56 4.53
C GLU A 138 -16.65 -5.64 5.21
N LEU A 139 -17.64 -6.18 4.51
CA LEU A 139 -18.50 -7.24 5.04
C LEU A 139 -17.70 -8.49 5.43
N ALA A 140 -16.80 -8.94 4.55
CA ALA A 140 -15.92 -10.08 4.82
C ALA A 140 -15.00 -9.83 6.02
N ASN A 141 -14.45 -8.61 6.15
CA ASN A 141 -13.66 -8.24 7.33
C ASN A 141 -14.49 -8.30 8.62
N ARG A 142 -15.71 -7.81 8.62
CA ARG A 142 -16.62 -7.87 9.79
C ARG A 142 -16.94 -9.30 10.20
N GLU A 143 -17.22 -10.16 9.24
CA GLU A 143 -17.45 -11.58 9.50
C GLU A 143 -16.21 -12.30 10.01
N ALA A 144 -15.05 -12.01 9.42
CA ALA A 144 -13.77 -12.61 9.80
C ALA A 144 -13.25 -12.15 11.16
N MET A 145 -13.73 -11.02 11.70
CA MET A 145 -13.36 -10.57 13.06
C MET A 145 -13.75 -11.56 14.16
N LYS A 146 -14.63 -12.48 13.86
CA LYS A 146 -14.97 -13.62 14.74
C LYS A 146 -13.85 -14.67 14.80
N TYR A 147 -12.88 -14.60 13.89
CA TYR A 147 -11.78 -15.55 13.72
C TYR A 147 -10.45 -14.80 13.58
N PRO A 148 -9.30 -15.38 13.93
CA PRO A 148 -8.01 -14.73 13.81
C PRO A 148 -7.53 -14.69 12.34
N ALA A 149 -8.37 -14.20 11.44
CA ALA A 149 -8.01 -14.06 10.03
C ALA A 149 -7.26 -12.74 9.82
N GLN A 150 -6.15 -12.83 9.10
CA GLN A 150 -5.38 -11.66 8.69
C GLN A 150 -6.02 -11.00 7.46
N GLU A 151 -5.82 -9.69 7.33
CA GLU A 151 -6.30 -8.88 6.22
C GLU A 151 -5.98 -9.47 4.84
N ASN A 152 -4.72 -9.90 4.63
CA ASN A 152 -4.29 -10.53 3.38
C ASN A 152 -5.05 -11.83 3.08
N SER A 153 -5.34 -12.64 4.11
CA SER A 153 -6.11 -13.88 3.95
C SER A 153 -7.52 -13.61 3.45
N ILE A 154 -8.18 -12.61 4.04
CA ILE A 154 -9.53 -12.22 3.64
C ILE A 154 -9.53 -11.70 2.21
N LEU A 155 -8.59 -10.82 1.85
CA LEU A 155 -8.49 -10.30 0.49
C LEU A 155 -8.27 -11.42 -0.54
N ASN A 156 -7.44 -12.42 -0.24
CA ASN A 156 -7.21 -13.55 -1.12
C ASN A 156 -8.43 -14.47 -1.25
N LEU A 157 -9.18 -14.69 -0.16
CA LEU A 157 -10.45 -15.41 -0.26
C LEU A 157 -11.43 -14.69 -1.18
N LEU A 158 -11.57 -13.38 -1.06
CA LEU A 158 -12.41 -12.58 -1.97
C LEU A 158 -11.92 -12.67 -3.41
N TRP A 159 -10.61 -12.50 -3.62
CA TRP A 159 -10.01 -12.49 -4.93
C TRP A 159 -10.26 -13.77 -5.72
N TYR A 160 -10.21 -14.93 -5.06
CA TYR A 160 -10.29 -16.22 -5.70
C TYR A 160 -11.64 -16.93 -5.54
N LYS A 161 -12.39 -16.65 -4.47
CA LYS A 161 -13.59 -17.44 -4.12
C LYS A 161 -14.88 -16.64 -4.17
N ASP A 162 -14.85 -15.32 -3.94
CA ASP A 162 -16.08 -14.53 -4.00
C ASP A 162 -16.63 -14.47 -5.43
N PRO A 163 -17.92 -14.80 -5.64
CA PRO A 163 -18.49 -14.89 -6.98
C PRO A 163 -18.58 -13.55 -7.70
N ILE A 164 -18.69 -12.43 -6.96
CA ILE A 164 -18.78 -11.09 -7.56
C ILE A 164 -17.36 -10.62 -7.93
N VAL A 165 -16.43 -10.68 -6.98
CA VAL A 165 -15.03 -10.27 -7.20
C VAL A 165 -14.35 -11.13 -8.26
N LYS A 166 -14.68 -12.43 -8.33
CA LYS A 166 -14.15 -13.34 -9.35
C LYS A 166 -14.48 -12.90 -10.77
N ASN A 167 -15.63 -12.27 -10.97
CA ASN A 167 -16.11 -11.80 -12.28
C ASN A 167 -15.66 -10.36 -12.63
N MET A 168 -14.98 -9.66 -11.71
CA MET A 168 -14.41 -8.34 -11.99
C MET A 168 -13.22 -8.46 -12.94
N ASN A 169 -12.97 -7.40 -13.72
CA ASN A 169 -11.71 -7.25 -14.47
C ASN A 169 -10.58 -6.98 -13.48
N LYS A 170 -9.83 -8.03 -13.17
CA LYS A 170 -8.78 -8.02 -12.15
C LYS A 170 -7.41 -7.72 -12.74
N LYS A 171 -6.65 -6.89 -12.06
CA LYS A 171 -5.27 -6.55 -12.45
C LYS A 171 -4.30 -6.95 -11.35
N ILE A 172 -3.27 -7.68 -11.69
CA ILE A 172 -2.08 -7.85 -10.87
C ILE A 172 -1.08 -6.78 -11.29
N PHE A 173 -0.67 -5.92 -10.36
CA PHE A 173 0.32 -4.89 -10.65
C PHE A 173 1.72 -5.48 -10.69
N ASP A 174 2.39 -5.28 -11.82
CA ASP A 174 3.79 -5.65 -12.02
C ASP A 174 4.78 -4.60 -11.48
N ILE A 175 4.26 -3.47 -10.99
CA ILE A 175 5.06 -2.32 -10.52
C ILE A 175 6.01 -2.64 -9.36
N SER A 176 5.84 -3.80 -8.76
CA SER A 176 6.65 -4.27 -7.65
C SER A 176 6.73 -5.79 -7.60
N LYS A 177 6.67 -6.41 -8.76
CA LYS A 177 6.60 -7.86 -8.94
C LYS A 177 7.51 -8.67 -8.02
N ASP A 178 8.73 -8.18 -7.81
CA ASP A 178 9.70 -8.80 -6.93
C ASP A 178 9.99 -7.96 -5.67
N TYR A 179 9.41 -6.74 -5.52
CA TYR A 179 9.92 -5.72 -4.59
C TYR A 179 8.85 -5.06 -3.74
N TYR A 180 7.62 -5.41 -3.95
CA TYR A 180 6.55 -5.00 -3.09
C TYR A 180 6.55 -5.91 -1.84
N GLY A 181 6.88 -5.33 -0.69
CA GLY A 181 7.09 -6.10 0.54
C GLY A 181 8.45 -6.83 0.57
N CYS A 182 9.42 -6.32 -0.12
CA CYS A 182 10.77 -6.87 -0.37
C CYS A 182 11.55 -7.33 0.82
N LYS A 183 11.14 -7.00 2.02
CA LYS A 183 11.87 -7.39 3.21
C LYS A 183 11.97 -8.90 3.38
N SER A 184 10.99 -9.63 2.86
CA SER A 184 11.01 -11.09 2.88
C SER A 184 11.99 -11.69 1.88
N LEU A 185 12.45 -10.91 0.90
CA LEU A 185 13.33 -11.39 -0.15
C LEU A 185 14.81 -11.07 0.08
N ASN A 186 15.14 -10.25 1.07
CA ASN A 186 16.51 -9.78 1.38
C ASN A 186 17.25 -9.28 0.11
N ARG A 187 16.53 -8.57 -0.78
CA ARG A 187 17.05 -8.12 -2.06
C ARG A 187 17.48 -6.66 -2.08
N GLU A 188 17.43 -5.98 -0.97
CA GLU A 188 17.77 -4.56 -0.88
C GLU A 188 19.18 -4.27 -1.40
N LYS A 189 20.10 -5.23 -1.27
CA LYS A 189 21.46 -5.15 -1.82
C LYS A 189 21.54 -5.16 -3.35
N GLU A 190 20.49 -5.66 -4.02
CA GLU A 190 20.41 -5.75 -5.47
C GLU A 190 19.86 -4.44 -6.10
N PHE A 191 19.43 -3.50 -5.27
CA PHE A 191 18.94 -2.21 -5.73
C PHE A 191 20.08 -1.35 -6.23
N TYR A 192 19.84 -0.59 -7.31
CA TYR A 192 20.78 0.39 -7.82
C TYR A 192 20.05 1.58 -8.43
N LEU A 193 20.76 2.69 -8.59
CA LEU A 193 20.22 3.89 -9.22
C LEU A 193 20.75 3.97 -10.66
N GLU A 194 19.82 4.06 -11.60
CA GLU A 194 20.13 4.22 -13.03
C GLU A 194 19.22 5.28 -13.64
N ASN A 195 19.81 6.32 -14.26
CA ASN A 195 19.08 7.41 -14.89
C ASN A 195 18.00 8.06 -13.99
N GLY A 196 18.29 8.21 -12.69
CA GLY A 196 17.36 8.77 -11.71
C GLY A 196 16.19 7.85 -11.33
N LYS A 197 16.27 6.57 -11.67
CA LYS A 197 15.30 5.55 -11.33
C LYS A 197 15.91 4.52 -10.39
N VAL A 198 15.15 4.07 -9.42
CA VAL A 198 15.54 2.93 -8.58
C VAL A 198 15.24 1.66 -9.35
N MET A 199 16.26 0.86 -9.54
CA MET A 199 16.23 -0.39 -10.31
C MET A 199 16.55 -1.57 -9.41
N CYS A 200 16.03 -2.73 -9.75
CA CYS A 200 16.47 -3.99 -9.22
C CYS A 200 16.35 -5.08 -10.30
N ARG A 201 17.37 -5.89 -10.49
CA ARG A 201 17.38 -6.95 -11.53
C ARG A 201 16.96 -6.47 -12.92
N LYS A 202 17.37 -5.26 -13.31
CA LYS A 202 17.05 -4.60 -14.59
C LYS A 202 15.59 -4.11 -14.72
N GLU A 203 14.80 -4.21 -13.66
CA GLU A 203 13.44 -3.69 -13.62
C GLU A 203 13.35 -2.44 -12.73
N GLN A 204 12.51 -1.48 -13.10
CA GLN A 204 12.26 -0.30 -12.28
C GLN A 204 11.39 -0.68 -11.09
N VAL A 205 11.78 -0.23 -9.90
CA VAL A 205 10.96 -0.31 -8.69
C VAL A 205 10.12 0.96 -8.58
N PHE A 206 8.82 0.82 -8.52
CA PHE A 206 7.89 1.95 -8.43
C PHE A 206 7.42 2.25 -7.01
N ILE A 207 7.29 1.22 -6.19
CA ILE A 207 6.92 1.33 -4.79
C ILE A 207 7.84 0.41 -3.99
N TYR A 208 8.42 0.91 -2.93
CA TYR A 208 9.06 0.10 -1.90
C TYR A 208 8.18 0.10 -0.65
N HIS A 209 7.77 -1.07 -0.19
CA HIS A 209 6.97 -1.25 1.02
C HIS A 209 7.82 -1.92 2.10
N SER A 210 8.03 -1.24 3.19
CA SER A 210 8.98 -1.64 4.23
C SER A 210 8.53 -2.82 5.09
N ALA A 211 7.29 -3.24 5.05
CA ALA A 211 6.63 -4.35 5.79
C ALA A 211 7.04 -4.60 7.26
N LYS A 212 8.09 -4.03 7.77
CA LYS A 212 8.62 -4.21 9.14
C LYS A 212 9.02 -2.90 9.82
N GLY A 213 8.31 -1.80 9.54
CA GLY A 213 8.45 -0.70 10.44
C GLY A 213 9.01 0.59 9.91
N GLY A 214 8.81 0.88 8.62
CA GLY A 214 9.01 2.25 8.13
C GLY A 214 8.16 3.23 8.94
N ALA A 215 6.90 2.89 9.19
CA ALA A 215 5.98 3.69 10.00
C ALA A 215 6.33 3.69 11.51
N ASN A 216 7.05 2.68 11.99
CA ASN A 216 7.39 2.50 13.41
C ASN A 216 8.79 2.99 13.77
N MET A 217 9.58 3.44 12.81
CA MET A 217 10.94 3.87 13.06
C MET A 217 11.08 5.39 13.02
N PRO A 218 11.82 6.00 13.97
CA PRO A 218 12.12 7.43 13.97
C PRO A 218 12.87 7.89 12.71
N LYS A 219 13.49 6.96 12.00
CA LYS A 219 14.13 7.09 10.71
C LYS A 219 13.95 5.79 9.96
N PHE A 220 13.70 5.85 8.66
CA PHE A 220 13.97 4.70 7.80
C PHE A 220 15.44 4.32 8.00
N GLN A 221 15.68 3.14 8.54
CA GLN A 221 17.05 2.67 8.77
C GLN A 221 17.56 1.96 7.51
N PHE A 222 17.61 2.70 6.41
CA PHE A 222 18.02 2.16 5.11
C PHE A 222 19.38 1.45 5.16
N GLU A 223 20.31 1.97 5.97
CA GLU A 223 21.64 1.37 6.17
C GLU A 223 21.54 -0.04 6.77
N LYS A 224 20.63 -0.23 7.73
CA LYS A 224 20.39 -1.54 8.34
C LYS A 224 19.65 -2.51 7.43
N MET A 225 18.97 -1.99 6.41
CA MET A 225 18.27 -2.80 5.42
C MET A 225 19.21 -3.28 4.31
N GLY A 226 20.43 -2.75 4.24
CA GLY A 226 21.46 -3.17 3.31
C GLY A 226 21.34 -2.59 1.92
N PHE A 227 20.61 -1.47 1.75
CA PHE A 227 20.60 -0.74 0.48
C PHE A 227 21.97 -0.16 0.14
N PRO A 228 22.34 -0.09 -1.15
CA PRO A 228 23.49 0.67 -1.61
C PRO A 228 23.38 2.16 -1.29
N GLU A 229 24.49 2.80 -0.96
CA GLU A 229 24.56 4.20 -0.52
C GLU A 229 23.81 5.17 -1.43
N LYS A 230 24.05 5.12 -2.74
CA LYS A 230 23.36 5.98 -3.72
C LYS A 230 21.84 5.81 -3.73
N VAL A 231 21.35 4.60 -3.45
CA VAL A 231 19.91 4.33 -3.33
C VAL A 231 19.38 4.96 -2.04
N ILE A 232 20.14 4.85 -0.94
CA ILE A 232 19.79 5.49 0.34
C ILE A 232 19.68 7.00 0.17
N GLU A 233 20.69 7.63 -0.43
CA GLU A 233 20.70 9.08 -0.69
C GLU A 233 19.48 9.52 -1.51
N TYR A 234 19.14 8.75 -2.54
CA TYR A 234 17.98 9.04 -3.38
C TYR A 234 16.66 8.87 -2.62
N MET A 235 16.49 7.81 -1.84
CA MET A 235 15.30 7.60 -1.01
C MET A 235 15.17 8.68 0.07
N GLN A 236 16.26 9.10 0.69
CA GLN A 236 16.28 10.21 1.64
C GLN A 236 15.89 11.52 0.95
N TYR A 237 16.42 11.80 -0.24
CA TYR A 237 16.02 12.95 -1.03
C TYR A 237 14.51 12.96 -1.31
N LEU A 238 13.93 11.84 -1.72
CA LEU A 238 12.49 11.72 -1.95
C LEU A 238 11.69 11.92 -0.67
N GLY A 239 12.14 11.34 0.42
CA GLY A 239 11.46 11.41 1.72
C GLY A 239 11.45 12.81 2.33
N TYR A 240 12.42 13.66 1.97
CA TYR A 240 12.50 15.05 2.43
C TYR A 240 12.10 16.06 1.37
N TYR A 241 11.61 15.61 0.23
CA TYR A 241 11.20 16.49 -0.86
C TYR A 241 10.07 17.43 -0.42
N GLY A 242 10.32 18.74 -0.52
CA GLY A 242 9.34 19.77 -0.13
C GLY A 242 9.15 19.93 1.37
N SER A 243 9.86 19.22 2.23
CA SER A 243 9.92 19.51 3.65
C SER A 243 10.77 20.75 3.90
N SER A 244 10.32 21.62 4.81
CA SER A 244 11.10 22.77 5.29
C SER A 244 12.28 22.38 6.20
N ILE A 245 12.47 21.10 6.43
CA ILE A 245 13.58 20.57 7.22
C ILE A 245 14.82 20.64 6.32
N ARG A 246 15.53 21.77 6.41
CA ARG A 246 16.92 21.84 5.97
C ARG A 246 17.68 20.83 6.82
N LEU A 247 18.17 19.78 6.18
CA LEU A 247 19.22 18.94 6.76
C LEU A 247 20.34 19.90 7.12
N GLY A 248 20.47 20.25 8.40
CA GLY A 248 21.60 21.02 8.89
C GLY A 248 22.85 20.25 8.52
N GLY A 249 23.59 20.78 7.54
CA GLY A 249 24.90 20.25 7.25
C GLY A 249 25.81 20.44 8.44
N THR A 250 26.47 19.42 8.82
CA THR A 250 27.91 19.29 9.11
C THR A 250 28.19 17.84 9.32
#